data_0d1cd1f11c9dbb0bf6aa0b1931924bee
#
_entry.id   0d1cd1f11c9dbb0bf6aa0b1931924bee
#
_cell.length_a   1.000
_cell.length_b   1.000
_cell.length_c   1.000
_cell.angle_alpha   90.00
_cell.angle_beta   90.00
_cell.angle_gamma   90.00
#
_symmetry.space_group_name_H-M   'P 1'
#
loop_
_entity.id
_entity.type
_entity.pdbx_description
1 polymer ?
#
loop_
_entity_poly.entity_id
_entity_poly.type
_entity_poly.pdbx_seq_one_letter_code
_entity_poly.pdbx_strand_id
1 'polypeptide(L)'
;MKIKTVAIIGAGAIGSYFIAGLTEKLGDDLWIVAEGERKERLEKNGIVINDQKYDLHVKTPEETKGVDLLIISVKYGALQGILPMIERIVDAHTLVISPMNGVDSEKVIGEKIGMEHMLPSFMKIASRRIDNQIVYDPEVTMGLYFGEDNGEPSE
;
A
#
# COMPACT_ATOMS: atom_id res chain seq x y z
N MET A 1 -9.00 -8.40 -14.91
CA MET A 1 -9.05 -9.04 -13.55
C MET A 1 -9.83 -8.14 -12.59
N LYS A 2 -10.65 -8.72 -11.76
CA LYS A 2 -11.36 -7.97 -10.71
C LYS A 2 -10.57 -8.01 -9.40
N ILE A 3 -10.16 -6.86 -8.88
CA ILE A 3 -9.49 -6.73 -7.59
C ILE A 3 -10.52 -6.95 -6.48
N LYS A 4 -10.31 -7.96 -5.64
CA LYS A 4 -11.14 -8.28 -4.49
C LYS A 4 -10.40 -8.04 -3.18
N THR A 5 -9.13 -8.37 -3.14
CA THR A 5 -8.29 -8.26 -1.95
C THR A 5 -7.17 -7.23 -2.17
N VAL A 6 -6.93 -6.41 -1.17
CA VAL A 6 -5.87 -5.38 -1.19
C VAL A 6 -5.03 -5.47 0.07
N ALA A 7 -3.73 -5.51 -0.08
CA ALA A 7 -2.79 -5.43 1.02
C ALA A 7 -1.90 -4.19 0.91
N ILE A 8 -1.59 -3.57 2.03
CA ILE A 8 -0.79 -2.35 2.11
C ILE A 8 0.43 -2.61 3.00
N ILE A 9 1.63 -2.35 2.48
CA ILE A 9 2.84 -2.26 3.27
C ILE A 9 3.14 -0.79 3.53
N GLY A 10 3.08 -0.39 4.79
CA GLY A 10 3.30 0.99 5.23
C GLY A 10 2.01 1.75 5.50
N ALA A 11 1.80 2.10 6.76
CA ALA A 11 0.66 2.89 7.22
C ALA A 11 1.07 4.35 7.54
N GLY A 12 1.87 4.95 6.67
CA GLY A 12 2.26 6.35 6.73
C GLY A 12 1.27 7.25 5.99
N ALA A 13 1.74 8.34 5.44
CA ALA A 13 0.90 9.33 4.74
C ALA A 13 0.13 8.73 3.56
N ILE A 14 0.82 8.06 2.64
CA ILE A 14 0.21 7.45 1.46
C ILE A 14 -0.66 6.26 1.85
N GLY A 15 -0.17 5.36 2.71
CA GLY A 15 -0.94 4.22 3.19
C GLY A 15 -2.23 4.63 3.90
N SER A 16 -2.19 5.71 4.68
CA SER A 16 -3.36 6.27 5.34
C SER A 16 -4.44 6.75 4.37
N TYR A 17 -4.05 7.35 3.25
CA TYR A 17 -5.00 7.73 2.20
C TYR A 17 -5.76 6.51 1.66
N PHE A 18 -5.07 5.42 1.38
CA PHE A 18 -5.70 4.19 0.92
C PHE A 18 -6.57 3.53 2.00
N ILE A 19 -6.13 3.53 3.24
CA ILE A 19 -6.93 3.02 4.37
C ILE A 19 -8.25 3.78 4.46
N ALA A 20 -8.19 5.11 4.49
CA ALA A 20 -9.38 5.96 4.59
C ALA A 20 -10.33 5.77 3.39
N GLY A 21 -9.78 5.63 2.18
CA GLY A 21 -10.59 5.50 0.97
C GLY A 21 -11.15 4.10 0.69
N LEU A 22 -10.51 3.05 1.19
CA LEU A 22 -10.85 1.67 0.84
C LEU A 22 -11.57 0.90 1.95
N THR A 23 -11.51 1.36 3.20
CA THR A 23 -12.08 0.62 4.35
C THR A 23 -13.56 0.30 4.16
N GLU A 24 -14.37 1.26 3.74
CA GLU A 24 -15.81 1.04 3.54
C GLU A 24 -16.11 0.09 2.38
N LYS A 25 -15.26 0.08 1.35
CA LYS A 25 -15.47 -0.70 0.13
C LYS A 25 -15.04 -2.15 0.28
N LEU A 26 -13.95 -2.37 0.99
CA LEU A 26 -13.29 -3.68 1.07
C LEU A 26 -13.53 -4.38 2.41
N GLY A 27 -13.77 -3.64 3.49
CA GLY A 27 -13.98 -4.24 4.81
C GLY A 27 -12.86 -5.21 5.20
N ASP A 28 -13.22 -6.47 5.39
CA ASP A 28 -12.31 -7.54 5.79
C ASP A 28 -11.27 -7.93 4.70
N ASP A 29 -11.46 -7.48 3.47
CA ASP A 29 -10.56 -7.74 2.34
C ASP A 29 -9.47 -6.66 2.16
N LEU A 30 -9.41 -5.67 3.04
CA LEU A 30 -8.33 -4.70 3.14
C LEU A 30 -7.38 -5.07 4.28
N TRP A 31 -6.14 -5.39 3.95
CA TRP A 31 -5.15 -5.85 4.92
C TRP A 31 -3.96 -4.90 5.03
N ILE A 32 -3.45 -4.74 6.24
CA ILE A 32 -2.18 -4.06 6.50
C ILE A 32 -1.14 -5.14 6.80
N VAL A 33 -0.02 -5.10 6.10
CA VAL A 33 1.03 -6.10 6.28
C VAL A 33 2.04 -5.63 7.31
N ALA A 34 2.23 -6.42 8.34
CA ALA A 34 3.24 -6.19 9.37
C ALA A 34 3.62 -7.47 10.08
N GLU A 35 4.76 -7.45 10.74
CA GLU A 35 5.30 -8.57 11.54
C GLU A 35 5.72 -8.08 12.92
N GLY A 36 5.84 -9.01 13.88
CA GLY A 36 6.38 -8.77 15.21
C GLY A 36 5.66 -7.67 15.99
N GLU A 37 6.41 -6.88 16.73
CA GLU A 37 5.87 -5.81 17.59
C GLU A 37 5.06 -4.76 16.81
N ARG A 38 5.44 -4.50 15.56
CA ARG A 38 4.68 -3.56 14.72
C ARG A 38 3.28 -4.09 14.41
N LYS A 39 3.15 -5.39 14.15
CA LYS A 39 1.85 -6.05 13.95
C LYS A 39 0.98 -5.89 15.19
N GLU A 40 1.51 -6.28 16.35
CA GLU A 40 0.81 -6.18 17.64
C GLU A 40 0.34 -4.75 17.94
N ARG A 41 1.20 -3.77 17.72
CA ARG A 41 0.89 -2.35 17.94
C ARG A 41 -0.21 -1.86 17.01
N LEU A 42 -0.17 -2.21 15.74
CA LEU A 42 -1.19 -1.80 14.76
C LEU A 42 -2.54 -2.48 15.02
N GLU A 43 -2.54 -3.75 15.40
CA GLU A 43 -3.76 -4.47 15.79
C GLU A 43 -4.41 -3.86 17.04
N LYS A 44 -3.60 -3.50 18.03
CA LYS A 44 -4.10 -2.96 19.28
C LYS A 44 -4.60 -1.53 19.16
N ASN A 45 -3.85 -0.68 18.46
CA ASN A 45 -4.08 0.77 18.46
C ASN A 45 -4.82 1.26 17.21
N GLY A 46 -4.81 0.50 16.12
CA GLY A 46 -5.31 0.99 14.84
C GLY A 46 -4.52 2.21 14.34
N ILE A 47 -5.17 3.06 13.59
CA ILE A 47 -4.62 4.32 13.09
C ILE A 47 -5.69 5.41 13.13
N VAL A 48 -5.28 6.64 13.41
CA VAL A 48 -6.16 7.81 13.35
C VAL A 48 -5.80 8.65 12.11
N ILE A 49 -6.81 8.92 11.30
CA ILE A 49 -6.68 9.68 10.05
C ILE A 49 -7.78 10.74 10.02
N ASN A 50 -7.42 12.01 9.92
CA ASN A 50 -8.36 13.12 9.91
C ASN A 50 -9.41 13.03 11.05
N ASP A 51 -8.93 12.84 12.28
CA ASP A 51 -9.74 12.70 13.52
C ASP A 51 -10.62 11.44 13.59
N GLN A 52 -10.55 10.55 12.61
CA GLN A 52 -11.28 9.28 12.62
C GLN A 52 -10.34 8.12 12.92
N LYS A 53 -10.73 7.26 13.87
CA LYS A 53 -10.02 6.02 14.18
C LYS A 53 -10.43 4.90 13.20
N TYR A 54 -9.43 4.19 12.70
CA TYR A 54 -9.58 2.98 11.89
C TYR A 54 -8.98 1.79 12.61
N ASP A 55 -9.78 0.75 12.82
CA ASP A 55 -9.29 -0.55 13.24
C ASP A 55 -8.76 -1.28 12.01
N LEU A 56 -7.61 -1.95 12.14
CA LEU A 56 -6.90 -2.53 11.02
C LEU A 56 -6.94 -4.05 11.06
N HIS A 57 -7.15 -4.68 9.91
CA HIS A 57 -6.92 -6.10 9.71
C HIS A 57 -5.44 -6.30 9.37
N VAL A 58 -4.62 -6.55 10.39
CA VAL A 58 -3.18 -6.70 10.23
C VAL A 58 -2.84 -8.17 10.00
N LYS A 59 -2.12 -8.45 8.93
CA LYS A 59 -1.71 -9.80 8.53
C LYS A 59 -0.21 -9.89 8.30
N THR A 60 0.34 -11.07 8.50
CA THR A 60 1.73 -11.36 8.12
C THR A 60 1.86 -11.49 6.59
N PRO A 61 3.08 -11.42 6.04
CA PRO A 61 3.28 -11.66 4.60
C PRO A 61 2.72 -13.01 4.13
N GLU A 62 2.88 -14.06 4.91
CA GLU A 62 2.39 -15.40 4.59
C GLU A 62 0.86 -15.45 4.51
N GLU A 63 0.18 -14.75 5.41
CA GLU A 63 -1.29 -14.65 5.44
C GLU A 63 -1.86 -13.83 4.28
N THR A 64 -1.02 -13.00 3.63
CA THR A 64 -1.41 -12.15 2.50
C THR A 64 -0.95 -12.68 1.15
N LYS A 65 -0.30 -13.84 1.11
CA LYS A 65 0.19 -14.43 -0.14
C LYS A 65 -0.93 -14.59 -1.16
N GLY A 66 -0.67 -14.12 -2.38
CA GLY A 66 -1.63 -14.18 -3.47
C GLY A 66 -2.73 -13.12 -3.41
N VAL A 67 -2.51 -12.03 -2.69
CA VAL A 67 -3.40 -10.85 -2.73
C VAL A 67 -3.51 -10.32 -4.17
N ASP A 68 -4.69 -9.83 -4.54
CA ASP A 68 -4.89 -9.31 -5.90
C ASP A 68 -4.08 -8.03 -6.17
N LEU A 69 -4.07 -7.10 -5.21
CA LEU A 69 -3.32 -5.85 -5.30
C LEU A 69 -2.48 -5.61 -4.04
N LEU A 70 -1.19 -5.43 -4.24
CA LEU A 70 -0.25 -5.01 -3.20
C LEU A 70 0.16 -3.56 -3.38
N ILE A 71 -0.09 -2.74 -2.37
CA ILE A 71 0.30 -1.32 -2.35
C ILE A 71 1.51 -1.14 -1.44
N ILE A 72 2.60 -0.59 -1.99
CA ILE A 72 3.83 -0.36 -1.24
C ILE A 72 3.99 1.13 -0.99
N SER A 73 3.87 1.53 0.27
CA SER A 73 3.88 2.93 0.70
C SER A 73 4.82 3.17 1.88
N VAL A 74 6.05 2.71 1.76
CA VAL A 74 7.12 2.97 2.74
C VAL A 74 8.00 4.12 2.29
N LYS A 75 8.83 4.65 3.19
CA LYS A 75 9.89 5.57 2.79
C LYS A 75 10.92 4.83 1.94
N TYR A 76 11.48 5.52 0.92
CA TYR A 76 12.44 4.91 0.00
C TYR A 76 13.61 4.22 0.71
N GLY A 77 14.14 4.81 1.77
CA GLY A 77 15.22 4.21 2.57
C GLY A 77 14.85 2.89 3.26
N ALA A 78 13.56 2.59 3.42
CA ALA A 78 13.10 1.32 3.99
C ALA A 78 12.85 0.24 2.93
N LEU A 79 12.84 0.59 1.64
CA LEU A 79 12.45 -0.30 0.56
C LEU A 79 13.31 -1.58 0.48
N GLN A 80 14.63 -1.44 0.57
CA GLN A 80 15.53 -2.60 0.54
C GLN A 80 15.24 -3.62 1.64
N GLY A 81 14.90 -3.15 2.83
CA GLY A 81 14.58 -4.01 3.97
C GLY A 81 13.28 -4.79 3.82
N ILE A 82 12.34 -4.32 2.99
CA ILE A 82 11.05 -4.99 2.81
C ILE A 82 10.97 -5.84 1.53
N LEU A 83 11.99 -5.84 0.67
CA LEU A 83 11.97 -6.65 -0.54
C LEU A 83 11.74 -8.14 -0.25
N PRO A 84 12.36 -8.77 0.76
CA PRO A 84 12.06 -10.16 1.10
C PRO A 84 10.59 -10.38 1.53
N MET A 85 9.98 -9.40 2.16
CA MET A 85 8.56 -9.43 2.52
C MET A 85 7.69 -9.41 1.26
N ILE A 86 7.99 -8.54 0.30
CA ILE A 86 7.28 -8.43 -0.98
C ILE A 86 7.33 -9.76 -1.73
N GLU A 87 8.49 -10.40 -1.80
CA GLU A 87 8.67 -11.71 -2.45
C GLU A 87 7.79 -12.81 -1.84
N ARG A 88 7.56 -12.77 -0.53
CA ARG A 88 6.69 -13.74 0.17
C ARG A 88 5.19 -13.52 -0.12
N ILE A 89 4.80 -12.32 -0.49
CA ILE A 89 3.40 -11.94 -0.73
C ILE A 89 2.99 -12.19 -2.17
N VAL A 90 3.84 -11.83 -3.12
CA VAL A 90 3.52 -11.85 -4.56
C VAL A 90 3.35 -13.27 -5.08
N ASP A 91 2.26 -13.47 -5.80
CA ASP A 91 1.95 -14.70 -6.54
C ASP A 91 1.72 -14.34 -8.02
N ALA A 92 1.52 -15.35 -8.86
CA ALA A 92 1.43 -15.21 -10.33
C ALA A 92 0.43 -14.14 -10.81
N HIS A 93 -0.65 -13.91 -10.06
CA HIS A 93 -1.68 -12.94 -10.43
C HIS A 93 -1.63 -11.62 -9.66
N THR A 94 -0.73 -11.48 -8.68
CA THR A 94 -0.63 -10.28 -7.84
C THR A 94 -0.16 -9.09 -8.66
N LEU A 95 -0.92 -8.00 -8.64
CA LEU A 95 -0.50 -6.70 -9.14
C LEU A 95 0.12 -5.86 -8.02
N VAL A 96 1.13 -5.08 -8.36
CA VAL A 96 1.86 -4.27 -7.39
C VAL A 96 1.91 -2.82 -7.86
N ILE A 97 1.54 -1.90 -6.99
CA ILE A 97 1.76 -0.47 -7.17
C ILE A 97 2.68 0.07 -6.09
N SER A 98 3.54 0.99 -6.47
CA SER A 98 4.47 1.66 -5.58
C SER A 98 4.34 3.18 -5.74
N PRO A 99 3.27 3.79 -5.22
CA PRO A 99 3.02 5.23 -5.36
C PRO A 99 3.92 6.07 -4.45
N MET A 100 5.14 5.62 -4.26
CA MET A 100 6.19 6.31 -3.52
C MET A 100 6.74 7.48 -4.35
N ASN A 101 7.28 8.48 -3.69
CA ASN A 101 7.96 9.57 -4.37
C ASN A 101 9.24 9.07 -5.04
N GLY A 102 9.32 9.14 -6.37
CA GLY A 102 10.46 8.74 -7.19
C GLY A 102 10.17 7.50 -8.07
N VAL A 103 10.76 7.49 -9.25
CA VAL A 103 10.54 6.44 -10.27
C VAL A 103 11.37 5.17 -10.03
N ASP A 104 12.36 5.23 -9.14
CA ASP A 104 13.29 4.12 -8.94
C ASP A 104 12.70 2.95 -8.14
N SER A 105 11.64 3.20 -7.33
CA SER A 105 11.02 2.16 -6.51
C SER A 105 10.41 1.04 -7.35
N GLU A 106 9.76 1.37 -8.44
CA GLU A 106 9.14 0.39 -9.36
C GLU A 106 10.19 -0.52 -9.99
N LYS A 107 11.31 0.07 -10.42
CA LYS A 107 12.42 -0.69 -10.97
C LYS A 107 13.03 -1.64 -9.93
N VAL A 108 13.32 -1.15 -8.74
CA VAL A 108 13.91 -1.95 -7.64
C VAL A 108 13.00 -3.12 -7.27
N ILE A 109 11.70 -2.88 -7.15
CA ILE A 109 10.73 -3.94 -6.84
C ILE A 109 10.61 -4.90 -8.03
N GLY A 110 10.42 -4.39 -9.23
CA GLY A 110 10.25 -5.20 -10.43
C GLY A 110 11.44 -6.09 -10.76
N GLU A 111 12.66 -5.67 -10.46
CA GLU A 111 13.86 -6.51 -10.57
C GLU A 111 13.81 -7.73 -9.63
N LYS A 112 13.07 -7.64 -8.52
CA LYS A 112 12.92 -8.72 -7.54
C LYS A 112 11.78 -9.68 -7.85
N ILE A 113 10.63 -9.16 -8.25
CA ILE A 113 9.40 -9.96 -8.40
C ILE A 113 8.98 -10.19 -9.86
N GLY A 114 9.59 -9.49 -10.80
CA GLY A 114 9.19 -9.43 -12.21
C GLY A 114 8.45 -8.13 -12.55
N MET A 115 8.86 -7.48 -13.63
CA MET A 115 8.23 -6.23 -14.08
C MET A 115 6.77 -6.42 -14.52
N GLU A 116 6.39 -7.63 -14.90
CA GLU A 116 5.01 -7.99 -15.27
C GLU A 116 4.00 -7.81 -14.12
N HIS A 117 4.47 -7.80 -12.88
CA HIS A 117 3.63 -7.53 -11.70
C HIS A 117 3.43 -6.03 -11.44
N MET A 118 4.30 -5.18 -11.98
CA MET A 118 4.30 -3.76 -11.67
C MET A 118 3.31 -2.98 -12.52
N LEU A 119 2.46 -2.20 -11.87
CA LEU A 119 1.67 -1.16 -12.53
C LEU A 119 2.32 0.20 -12.24
N PRO A 120 2.80 0.91 -13.27
CA PRO A 120 3.30 2.26 -13.10
C PRO A 120 2.29 3.15 -12.41
N SER A 121 2.74 3.83 -11.38
CA SER A 121 1.84 4.64 -10.56
C SER A 121 2.56 5.84 -9.95
N PHE A 122 1.84 6.93 -9.78
CA PHE A 122 2.30 8.05 -8.97
C PHE A 122 1.15 8.64 -8.15
N MET A 123 1.50 9.28 -7.08
CA MET A 123 0.54 9.91 -6.19
C MET A 123 1.10 11.24 -5.66
N LYS A 124 0.22 12.22 -5.57
CA LYS A 124 0.51 13.46 -4.88
C LYS A 124 -0.47 13.65 -3.74
N ILE A 125 0.04 13.66 -2.54
CA ILE A 125 -0.73 13.88 -1.32
C ILE A 125 -0.05 14.96 -0.47
N ALA A 126 -0.84 15.92 0.01
CA ALA A 126 -0.42 16.87 1.02
C ALA A 126 -0.84 16.33 2.38
N SER A 127 0.09 15.78 3.12
CA SER A 127 -0.16 15.18 4.43
C SER A 127 0.90 15.58 5.44
N ARG A 128 0.51 15.51 6.70
CA ARG A 128 1.41 15.73 7.84
C ARG A 128 1.00 14.85 9.01
N ARG A 129 1.96 14.55 9.86
CA ARG A 129 1.69 13.92 11.14
C ARG A 129 1.49 15.00 12.19
N ILE A 130 0.36 14.96 12.88
CA ILE A 130 0.05 15.83 14.00
C ILE A 130 -0.26 14.93 15.20
N ASP A 131 0.54 15.03 16.26
CA ASP A 131 0.45 14.15 17.42
C ASP A 131 0.49 12.67 16.99
N ASN A 132 -0.56 11.93 17.25
CA ASN A 132 -0.66 10.50 16.93
C ASN A 132 -1.52 10.20 15.69
N GLN A 133 -1.82 11.20 14.87
CA GLN A 133 -2.63 11.01 13.68
C GLN A 133 -1.94 11.48 12.40
N ILE A 134 -2.42 10.95 11.29
CA ILE A 134 -2.11 11.44 9.94
C ILE A 134 -3.25 12.37 9.51
N VAL A 135 -2.89 13.56 9.07
CA VAL A 135 -3.84 14.53 8.52
C VAL A 135 -3.47 14.79 7.07
N TYR A 136 -4.43 14.68 6.18
CA TYR A 136 -4.28 15.10 4.80
C TYR A 136 -5.46 15.98 4.38
N ASP A 137 -5.21 16.87 3.42
CA ASP A 137 -6.22 17.75 2.87
C ASP A 137 -6.78 17.15 1.56
N PRO A 138 -8.04 16.73 1.52
CA PRO A 138 -8.66 16.17 0.33
C PRO A 138 -8.70 17.14 -0.86
N GLU A 139 -8.79 18.45 -0.61
CA GLU A 139 -8.89 19.46 -1.66
C GLU A 139 -7.61 19.63 -2.47
N VAL A 140 -6.44 19.41 -1.84
CA VAL A 140 -5.13 19.53 -2.48
C VAL A 140 -4.48 18.17 -2.77
N THR A 141 -5.15 17.09 -2.45
CA THR A 141 -4.71 15.73 -2.75
C THR A 141 -5.14 15.36 -4.16
N MET A 142 -4.18 15.15 -5.04
CA MET A 142 -4.46 14.81 -6.44
C MET A 142 -4.85 13.34 -6.65
N GLY A 143 -4.72 12.51 -5.62
CA GLY A 143 -5.05 11.09 -5.71
C GLY A 143 -3.98 10.23 -6.37
N LEU A 144 -4.38 9.02 -6.71
CA LEU A 144 -3.54 8.01 -7.38
C LEU A 144 -3.75 8.04 -8.89
N TYR A 145 -2.67 8.08 -9.62
CA TYR A 145 -2.62 7.87 -11.06
C TYR A 145 -1.87 6.59 -11.34
N PHE A 146 -2.44 5.71 -12.13
CA PHE A 146 -1.80 4.47 -12.56
C PHE A 146 -2.21 4.12 -13.99
N GLY A 147 -1.42 3.32 -14.66
CA GLY A 147 -1.68 2.89 -16.03
C GLY A 147 -0.61 1.91 -16.51
N GLU A 148 -0.80 1.39 -17.70
CA GLU A 148 0.18 0.57 -18.36
C GLU A 148 1.12 1.41 -19.22
N ASP A 149 2.36 0.93 -19.44
CA ASP A 149 3.38 1.66 -20.19
C ASP A 149 2.98 1.98 -21.64
N ASN A 150 2.09 1.18 -22.21
CA ASN A 150 1.59 1.38 -23.60
C ASN A 150 0.40 2.36 -23.69
N GLY A 151 -0.11 2.85 -22.56
CA GLY A 151 -1.24 3.76 -22.50
C GLY A 151 -2.60 3.15 -22.85
N GLU A 152 -2.67 1.84 -23.05
CA GLU A 152 -3.90 1.09 -23.30
C GLU A 152 -4.23 0.23 -22.07
N PRO A 153 -5.47 0.24 -21.56
CA PRO A 153 -5.84 -0.59 -20.42
C PRO A 153 -5.89 -2.06 -20.84
N SER A 154 -5.28 -2.93 -20.02
CA SER A 154 -5.45 -4.38 -20.15
C SER A 154 -6.83 -4.81 -19.62
N GLU A 155 -7.34 -5.93 -20.12
CA GLU A 155 -8.58 -6.53 -19.63
C GLU A 155 -8.48 -7.04 -18.18
#